data_f19aefa39c04d2474fb55c3e95d0ed72
#
_entry.id   f19aefa39c04d2474fb55c3e95d0ed72
#
_cell.length_a   1.000
_cell.length_b   1.000
_cell.length_c   1.000
_cell.angle_alpha   90.00
_cell.angle_beta   90.00
_cell.angle_gamma   90.00
#
_symmetry.space_group_name_H-M   'P 1'
#
loop_
_entity.id
_entity.type
_entity.pdbx_description
1 polymer ?
#
loop_
_entity_poly.entity_id
_entity_poly.type
_entity_poly.pdbx_seq_one_letter_code
_entity_poly.pdbx_strand_id
1 'polypeptide(L)'
;MRKSFRVKKEKDFDAIFKEGKSVANRKFVIYRLENQQQNFRVGLSVSKKLGNAVTRNQIKRRIRHVLIENSNQIVDNVDFVVIARKGVETLEYAEIEKNLLHVLKLAKIYQEGNRSEEEITID
;
A
#
# COMPACT_ATOMS: atom_id res chain seq x y z
N MET A 1 -6.59 -5.09 -9.68
CA MET A 1 -5.49 -5.78 -8.98
C MET A 1 -5.82 -7.26 -8.85
N ARG A 2 -4.88 -8.11 -9.18
CA ARG A 2 -5.10 -9.57 -9.13
C ARG A 2 -5.34 -10.05 -7.70
N LYS A 3 -6.11 -11.13 -7.57
CA LYS A 3 -6.41 -11.71 -6.25
C LYS A 3 -5.17 -12.14 -5.49
N SER A 4 -4.12 -12.59 -6.19
CA SER A 4 -2.87 -13.01 -5.56
C SER A 4 -2.11 -11.87 -4.87
N PHE A 5 -2.43 -10.61 -5.21
CA PHE A 5 -1.82 -9.43 -4.58
C PHE A 5 -2.69 -8.84 -3.46
N ARG A 6 -3.75 -9.53 -3.06
CA ARG A 6 -4.65 -9.02 -2.02
C ARG A 6 -4.56 -9.86 -0.76
N VAL A 7 -4.46 -9.18 0.38
CA VAL A 7 -4.69 -9.82 1.67
C VAL A 7 -6.19 -9.98 1.82
N LYS A 8 -6.67 -11.20 2.05
CA LYS A 8 -8.11 -11.51 2.07
C LYS A 8 -8.59 -12.07 3.40
N LYS A 9 -7.78 -12.91 4.03
CA LYS A 9 -8.20 -13.63 5.23
C LYS A 9 -8.04 -12.78 6.47
N GLU A 10 -9.03 -12.84 7.35
CA GLU A 10 -9.00 -12.10 8.61
C GLU A 10 -7.75 -12.45 9.42
N LYS A 11 -7.37 -13.71 9.46
CA LYS A 11 -6.17 -14.13 10.18
C LYS A 11 -4.89 -13.48 9.62
N ASP A 12 -4.85 -13.22 8.31
CA ASP A 12 -3.69 -12.58 7.70
C ASP A 12 -3.63 -11.10 8.09
N PHE A 13 -4.77 -10.41 8.10
CA PHE A 13 -4.84 -9.05 8.64
C PHE A 13 -4.39 -9.00 10.10
N ASP A 14 -4.89 -9.93 10.90
CA ASP A 14 -4.56 -9.98 12.33
C ASP A 14 -3.06 -10.18 12.54
N ALA A 15 -2.44 -11.07 11.77
CA ALA A 15 -1.01 -11.31 11.86
C ALA A 15 -0.22 -10.04 11.51
N ILE A 16 -0.62 -9.34 10.47
CA ILE A 16 0.04 -8.10 10.05
C ILE A 16 -0.05 -7.04 11.15
N PHE A 17 -1.24 -6.91 11.77
CA PHE A 17 -1.41 -5.92 12.84
C PHE A 17 -0.67 -6.28 14.12
N LYS A 18 -0.61 -7.57 14.46
CA LYS A 18 0.05 -8.02 15.70
C LYS A 18 1.56 -8.07 15.59
N GLU A 19 2.06 -8.60 14.49
CA GLU A 19 3.48 -8.92 14.34
C GLU A 19 4.23 -7.96 13.44
N GLY A 20 3.50 -7.20 12.62
CA GLY A 20 4.09 -6.28 11.68
C GLY A 20 4.59 -5.00 12.33
N LYS A 21 5.41 -4.29 11.58
CA LYS A 21 5.89 -2.96 11.96
C LYS A 21 5.02 -1.89 11.32
N SER A 22 4.82 -0.77 12.01
CA SER A 22 4.00 0.31 11.50
C SER A 22 4.81 1.56 11.25
N VAL A 23 4.44 2.28 10.21
CA VAL A 23 4.99 3.59 9.85
C VAL A 23 3.82 4.45 9.39
N ALA A 24 3.86 5.72 9.68
CA ALA A 24 2.76 6.62 9.36
C ALA A 24 3.25 7.96 8.86
N ASN A 25 2.41 8.58 8.03
CA ASN A 25 2.49 10.02 7.77
C ASN A 25 1.10 10.62 8.09
N ARG A 26 0.85 11.86 7.68
CA ARG A 26 -0.42 12.53 8.02
C ARG A 26 -1.63 11.88 7.37
N LYS A 27 -1.45 11.21 6.25
CA LYS A 27 -2.57 10.71 5.43
C LYS A 27 -2.74 9.20 5.49
N PHE A 28 -1.67 8.47 5.78
CA PHE A 28 -1.72 7.01 5.74
C PHE A 28 -0.94 6.39 6.89
N VAL A 29 -1.38 5.21 7.30
CA VAL A 29 -0.62 4.33 8.18
C VAL A 29 -0.36 3.04 7.41
N ILE A 30 0.86 2.53 7.46
CA ILE A 30 1.24 1.27 6.86
C ILE A 30 1.64 0.30 7.97
N TYR A 31 1.06 -0.90 7.97
CA TYR A 31 1.57 -2.02 8.74
C TYR A 31 2.18 -3.00 7.75
N ARG A 32 3.38 -3.47 8.03
CA ARG A 32 4.05 -4.42 7.13
C ARG A 32 4.57 -5.64 7.88
N LEU A 33 4.53 -6.78 7.21
CA LEU A 33 5.05 -8.04 7.73
C LEU A 33 5.68 -8.80 6.56
N GLU A 34 6.89 -9.31 6.73
CA GLU A 34 7.53 -10.09 5.69
C GLU A 34 6.73 -11.37 5.43
N ASN A 35 6.66 -11.77 4.16
CA ASN A 35 6.06 -13.04 3.78
C ASN A 35 7.08 -13.86 2.99
N GLN A 36 6.75 -15.12 2.72
CA GLN A 36 7.63 -16.00 1.98
C GLN A 36 7.18 -16.21 0.54
N GLN A 37 6.30 -15.37 0.06
CA GLN A 37 5.80 -15.44 -1.29
C GLN A 37 6.68 -14.63 -2.23
N GLN A 38 6.47 -14.82 -3.52
CA GLN A 38 7.26 -14.13 -4.54
C GLN A 38 6.64 -12.81 -5.00
N ASN A 39 5.56 -12.39 -4.37
CA ASN A 39 4.92 -11.12 -4.66
C ASN A 39 4.41 -10.50 -3.38
N PHE A 40 4.27 -9.19 -3.42
CA PHE A 40 3.64 -8.48 -2.30
C PHE A 40 2.15 -8.77 -2.26
N ARG A 41 1.56 -8.63 -1.07
CA ARG A 41 0.11 -8.64 -0.90
C ARG A 41 -0.30 -7.43 -0.10
N VAL A 42 -1.41 -6.80 -0.46
CA VAL A 42 -1.88 -5.58 0.18
C VAL A 42 -3.33 -5.70 0.61
N GLY A 43 -3.60 -5.21 1.80
CA GLY A 43 -4.96 -5.00 2.30
C GLY A 43 -5.21 -3.50 2.47
N LEU A 44 -6.45 -3.10 2.29
CA LEU A 44 -6.84 -1.70 2.43
C LEU A 44 -7.84 -1.55 3.56
N SER A 45 -7.68 -0.51 4.36
CA SER A 45 -8.59 -0.18 5.44
C SER A 45 -9.02 1.28 5.31
N VAL A 46 -10.30 1.49 5.00
CA VAL A 46 -10.90 2.82 4.89
C VAL A 46 -12.14 2.84 5.75
N SER A 47 -12.07 3.51 6.91
CA SER A 47 -13.15 3.47 7.89
C SER A 47 -14.33 4.36 7.48
N LYS A 48 -15.47 4.10 8.13
CA LYS A 48 -16.69 4.88 7.91
C LYS A 48 -16.53 6.37 8.23
N LYS A 49 -15.51 6.73 8.99
CA LYS A 49 -15.21 8.13 9.30
C LYS A 49 -14.84 8.96 8.07
N LEU A 50 -14.37 8.31 7.00
CA LEU A 50 -13.98 9.00 5.78
C LEU A 50 -15.14 9.26 4.83
N GLY A 51 -16.30 8.67 5.07
CA GLY A 51 -17.46 8.90 4.24
C GLY A 51 -18.31 7.66 4.05
N ASN A 52 -19.29 7.78 3.15
CA ASN A 52 -20.19 6.69 2.82
C ASN A 52 -19.49 5.62 1.96
N ALA A 53 -20.22 4.56 1.62
CA ALA A 53 -19.65 3.46 0.86
C ALA A 53 -19.09 3.88 -0.50
N VAL A 54 -19.77 4.80 -1.18
CA VAL A 54 -19.32 5.29 -2.49
C VAL A 54 -17.96 6.00 -2.35
N THR A 55 -17.86 6.89 -1.38
CA THR A 55 -16.61 7.63 -1.11
C THR A 55 -15.49 6.67 -0.72
N ARG A 56 -15.76 5.73 0.17
CA ARG A 56 -14.75 4.76 0.60
C ARG A 56 -14.27 3.87 -0.54
N ASN A 57 -15.17 3.42 -1.38
CA ASN A 57 -14.80 2.62 -2.55
C ASN A 57 -13.95 3.41 -3.53
N GLN A 58 -14.24 4.70 -3.72
CA GLN A 58 -13.43 5.56 -4.57
C GLN A 58 -12.01 5.72 -4.02
N ILE A 59 -11.87 5.90 -2.72
CA ILE A 59 -10.56 5.98 -2.07
C ILE A 59 -9.78 4.70 -2.30
N LYS A 60 -10.40 3.54 -2.07
CA LYS A 60 -9.76 2.25 -2.29
C LYS A 60 -9.31 2.07 -3.74
N ARG A 61 -10.15 2.48 -4.70
CA ARG A 61 -9.83 2.38 -6.12
C ARG A 61 -8.59 3.22 -6.45
N ARG A 62 -8.53 4.44 -5.92
CA ARG A 62 -7.39 5.33 -6.16
C ARG A 62 -6.10 4.78 -5.56
N ILE A 63 -6.17 4.22 -4.35
CA ILE A 63 -5.02 3.59 -3.71
C ILE A 63 -4.53 2.41 -4.55
N ARG A 64 -5.44 1.54 -5.00
CA ARG A 64 -5.08 0.40 -5.84
C ARG A 64 -4.44 0.86 -7.15
N HIS A 65 -4.94 1.93 -7.74
CA HIS A 65 -4.38 2.46 -8.98
C HIS A 65 -2.94 2.92 -8.80
N VAL A 66 -2.65 3.63 -7.71
CA VAL A 66 -1.28 4.04 -7.39
C VAL A 66 -0.38 2.81 -7.24
N LEU A 67 -0.84 1.80 -6.52
CA LEU A 67 -0.06 0.59 -6.28
C LEU A 67 0.21 -0.19 -7.57
N ILE A 68 -0.79 -0.28 -8.45
CA ILE A 68 -0.64 -0.97 -9.74
C ILE A 68 0.39 -0.24 -10.60
N GLU A 69 0.29 1.07 -10.71
CA GLU A 69 1.21 1.86 -11.53
C GLU A 69 2.64 1.83 -11.02
N ASN A 70 2.84 1.59 -9.75
CA ASN A 70 4.15 1.58 -9.12
C ASN A 70 4.57 0.17 -8.67
N SER A 71 3.91 -0.86 -9.17
CA SER A 71 4.12 -2.24 -8.70
C SER A 71 5.55 -2.73 -8.89
N ASN A 72 6.25 -2.26 -9.93
CA ASN A 72 7.64 -2.65 -10.18
C ASN A 72 8.61 -2.12 -9.12
N GLN A 73 8.22 -1.11 -8.38
CA GLN A 73 9.05 -0.49 -7.34
C GLN A 73 8.66 -0.94 -5.95
N ILE A 74 7.62 -1.77 -5.83
CA ILE A 74 7.22 -2.34 -4.55
C ILE A 74 8.01 -3.63 -4.34
N VAL A 75 8.61 -3.76 -3.15
CA VAL A 75 9.37 -4.98 -2.83
C VAL A 75 8.43 -6.19 -2.84
N ASP A 76 8.97 -7.35 -3.21
CA ASP A 76 8.23 -8.60 -3.19
C ASP A 76 8.03 -9.06 -1.74
N ASN A 77 8.00 -10.21 -1.38
CA ASN A 77 8.05 -10.84 -0.06
C ASN A 77 7.54 -9.98 1.14
N VAL A 78 6.52 -9.16 0.93
CA VAL A 78 5.93 -8.36 2.00
C VAL A 78 4.40 -8.37 1.91
N ASP A 79 3.75 -8.52 3.06
CA ASP A 79 2.34 -8.25 3.22
C ASP A 79 2.22 -6.90 3.92
N PHE A 80 1.33 -6.05 3.45
CA PHE A 80 1.11 -4.78 4.12
C PHE A 80 -0.35 -4.33 4.04
N VAL A 81 -0.73 -3.55 5.03
CA VAL A 81 -2.06 -2.95 5.09
C VAL A 81 -1.90 -1.44 5.00
N VAL A 82 -2.65 -0.83 4.09
CA VAL A 82 -2.72 0.62 3.96
C VAL A 82 -3.98 1.10 4.65
N ILE A 83 -3.82 1.94 5.66
CA ILE A 83 -4.93 2.54 6.38
C ILE A 83 -5.02 4.01 5.98
N ALA A 84 -6.16 4.41 5.41
CA ALA A 84 -6.40 5.81 5.07
C ALA A 84 -6.84 6.58 6.32
N ARG A 85 -6.19 7.69 6.59
CA ARG A 85 -6.55 8.55 7.72
C ARG A 85 -7.55 9.61 7.29
N LYS A 86 -8.29 10.13 8.27
CA LYS A 86 -9.24 11.21 8.02
C LYS A 86 -8.55 12.37 7.31
N GLY A 87 -9.15 12.85 6.23
CA GLY A 87 -8.59 13.87 5.37
C GLY A 87 -8.26 13.36 3.96
N VAL A 88 -8.02 12.04 3.83
CA VAL A 88 -7.75 11.44 2.51
C VAL A 88 -8.95 11.64 1.58
N GLU A 89 -10.16 11.67 2.12
CA GLU A 89 -11.38 11.85 1.33
C GLU A 89 -11.44 13.19 0.61
N THR A 90 -10.63 14.16 1.02
CA THR A 90 -10.59 15.49 0.41
C THR A 90 -9.48 15.66 -0.62
N LEU A 91 -8.63 14.65 -0.78
CA LEU A 91 -7.43 14.77 -1.61
C LEU A 91 -7.73 14.47 -3.08
N GLU A 92 -7.06 15.19 -3.97
CA GLU A 92 -6.99 14.86 -5.39
C GLU A 92 -6.09 13.61 -5.56
N TYR A 93 -6.24 12.94 -6.69
CA TYR A 93 -5.47 11.74 -6.98
C TYR A 93 -3.96 11.95 -6.85
N ALA A 94 -3.44 13.06 -7.39
CA ALA A 94 -2.01 13.34 -7.35
C ALA A 94 -1.48 13.48 -5.92
N GLU A 95 -2.29 14.01 -5.02
CA GLU A 95 -1.92 14.14 -3.62
C GLU A 95 -1.99 12.79 -2.89
N ILE A 96 -2.96 11.95 -3.24
CA ILE A 96 -3.03 10.59 -2.72
C ILE A 96 -1.77 9.83 -3.13
N GLU A 97 -1.39 9.91 -4.40
CA GLU A 97 -0.19 9.25 -4.91
C GLU A 97 1.05 9.73 -4.16
N LYS A 98 1.23 11.04 -4.06
CA LYS A 98 2.39 11.63 -3.38
C LYS A 98 2.52 11.15 -1.94
N ASN A 99 1.43 11.22 -1.19
CA ASN A 99 1.44 10.83 0.23
C ASN A 99 1.59 9.34 0.41
N LEU A 100 0.98 8.55 -0.45
CA LEU A 100 1.07 7.09 -0.38
C LEU A 100 2.50 6.62 -0.69
N LEU A 101 3.09 7.12 -1.77
CA LEU A 101 4.47 6.76 -2.11
C LEU A 101 5.45 7.21 -1.03
N HIS A 102 5.22 8.36 -0.42
CA HIS A 102 6.03 8.83 0.69
C HIS A 102 6.03 7.86 1.87
N VAL A 103 4.85 7.43 2.32
CA VAL A 103 4.77 6.51 3.46
C VAL A 103 5.30 5.12 3.10
N LEU A 104 5.14 4.69 1.85
CA LEU A 104 5.71 3.41 1.40
C LEU A 104 7.24 3.45 1.40
N LYS A 105 7.84 4.58 1.09
CA LYS A 105 9.30 4.76 1.20
C LYS A 105 9.74 4.69 2.65
N LEU A 106 9.02 5.36 3.55
CA LEU A 106 9.31 5.31 4.98
C LEU A 106 9.23 3.88 5.52
N ALA A 107 8.29 3.09 5.01
CA ALA A 107 8.11 1.70 5.41
C ALA A 107 9.08 0.76 4.72
N LYS A 108 9.96 1.26 3.85
CA LYS A 108 10.91 0.48 3.06
C LYS A 108 10.24 -0.55 2.15
N ILE A 109 9.05 -0.22 1.68
CA ILE A 109 8.28 -1.04 0.74
C ILE A 109 8.48 -0.55 -0.69
N TYR A 110 8.61 0.76 -0.88
CA TYR A 110 8.82 1.36 -2.19
C TYR A 110 10.30 1.69 -2.37
N GLN A 111 10.86 1.25 -3.49
CA GLN A 111 12.26 1.52 -3.85
C GLN A 111 12.31 2.22 -5.19
N GLU A 112 12.87 3.41 -5.21
CA GLU A 112 13.13 4.12 -6.46
C GLU A 112 14.25 3.40 -7.22
N GLY A 113 14.18 3.46 -8.56
CA GLY A 113 15.13 2.74 -9.38
C GLY A 113 14.87 1.25 -9.29
N ASN A 114 13.85 0.79 -9.99
CA ASN A 114 13.43 -0.61 -9.93
C ASN A 114 14.50 -1.53 -10.54
N ARG A 115 14.29 -2.83 -10.41
CA ARG A 115 15.22 -3.85 -10.89
C ARG A 115 15.52 -3.75 -12.39
N SER A 116 14.53 -3.36 -13.17
CA SER A 116 14.71 -3.22 -14.62
C SER A 116 15.71 -2.12 -14.95
N GLU A 117 15.66 -1.01 -14.22
CA GLU A 117 16.61 0.07 -14.42
C GLU A 117 18.02 -0.35 -14.02
N GLU A 118 18.14 -1.08 -12.92
CA GLU A 118 19.42 -1.60 -12.47
C GLU A 118 20.02 -2.56 -13.49
N GLU A 119 19.21 -3.45 -14.04
CA GLU A 119 19.65 -4.38 -15.06
C GLU A 119 20.15 -3.66 -16.31
N ILE A 120 19.45 -2.62 -16.75
CA ILE A 120 19.85 -1.82 -17.90
C ILE A 120 21.16 -1.10 -17.62
N THR A 121 21.36 -0.63 -16.41
CA THR A 121 22.56 0.10 -16.02
C THR A 121 23.80 -0.78 -16.02
N ILE A 122 23.65 -2.04 -15.67
CA ILE A 122 24.76 -2.99 -15.62
C ILE A 122 25.26 -3.33 -17.04
N ASP A 123 24.35 -3.37 -17.97
CA ASP A 123 24.66 -3.70 -19.35
C ASP A 123 25.29 -2.52 -20.11
#